data_b0ded599bf5164bdd5b38f7fbc122fda
#
_entry.id   b0ded599bf5164bdd5b38f7fbc122fda
#
_cell.length_a   1.000
_cell.length_b   1.000
_cell.length_c   1.000
_cell.angle_alpha   90.00
_cell.angle_beta   90.00
_cell.angle_gamma   90.00
#
_symmetry.space_group_name_H-M   'P 1'
#
loop_
_entity.id
_entity.type
_entity.pdbx_description
1 polymer ?
#
loop_
_entity_poly.entity_id
_entity_poly.type
_entity_poly.pdbx_seq_one_letter_code
_entity_poly.pdbx_strand_id
1 'polypeptide(L)'
;MIDQHRPASDEELHAYADGALGGARAAEVEAWLAANPEAAERVQAWRAQNRGLHALFDPVLDEPVPATLADALARRPARLPRAVAAAVAWFAVGGIIGYALNGWLTPPVAPELFAERAAIAHVVYAAEVQHPVEVTAEHEQHLVKWLSKRLGKELRTPDFTAFGYQLVGGRLLPGDKGPAAQFMYQNNQGARLTLYLSLPGKGAQPTAFRYEKEDGTHVLYWVDRDLGFALVGDADRAQLMDIASAAYQAFNF
;
A
#
# COMPACT_ATOMS: atom_id res chain seq x y z
N MET A 1 -33.14 29.52 -36.45
CA MET A 1 -32.52 30.20 -37.61
C MET A 1 -31.34 29.34 -37.98
N ILE A 2 -31.48 28.44 -38.96
CA ILE A 2 -30.40 27.50 -39.39
C ILE A 2 -29.48 28.32 -40.29
N ASP A 3 -28.20 28.35 -39.95
CA ASP A 3 -27.19 29.11 -40.70
C ASP A 3 -26.95 28.44 -42.06
N GLN A 4 -27.63 28.90 -43.08
CA GLN A 4 -27.63 28.36 -44.44
C GLN A 4 -26.30 28.62 -45.20
N HIS A 5 -25.28 29.19 -44.55
CA HIS A 5 -24.06 29.64 -45.22
C HIS A 5 -22.78 28.95 -44.70
N ARG A 6 -22.87 27.92 -43.89
CA ARG A 6 -21.68 27.20 -43.47
C ARG A 6 -21.12 26.36 -44.62
N PRO A 7 -19.90 26.64 -45.11
CA PRO A 7 -19.29 25.82 -46.16
C PRO A 7 -19.17 24.34 -45.70
N ALA A 8 -19.39 23.42 -46.66
CA ALA A 8 -19.19 22.02 -46.38
C ALA A 8 -17.71 21.71 -46.24
N SER A 9 -17.33 20.99 -45.19
CA SER A 9 -15.96 20.48 -45.01
C SER A 9 -15.72 19.29 -45.92
N ASP A 10 -14.44 18.98 -46.22
CA ASP A 10 -14.09 17.79 -47.02
C ASP A 10 -14.60 16.50 -46.36
N GLU A 11 -14.59 16.40 -45.02
CA GLU A 11 -15.14 15.28 -44.28
C GLU A 11 -16.65 15.12 -44.50
N GLU A 12 -17.40 16.23 -44.49
CA GLU A 12 -18.85 16.23 -44.77
C GLU A 12 -19.14 15.86 -46.23
N LEU A 13 -18.27 16.29 -47.17
CA LEU A 13 -18.41 15.90 -48.61
C LEU A 13 -18.13 14.41 -48.81
N HIS A 14 -17.15 13.82 -48.14
CA HIS A 14 -16.93 12.36 -48.17
C HIS A 14 -18.11 11.62 -47.56
N ALA A 15 -18.57 12.01 -46.36
CA ALA A 15 -19.73 11.38 -45.73
C ALA A 15 -20.98 11.48 -46.60
N TYR A 16 -21.16 12.57 -47.33
CA TYR A 16 -22.27 12.74 -48.29
C TYR A 16 -22.10 11.86 -49.52
N ALA A 17 -20.88 11.72 -50.03
CA ALA A 17 -20.61 10.81 -51.18
C ALA A 17 -20.89 9.35 -50.81
N ASP A 18 -20.58 8.94 -49.57
CA ASP A 18 -20.76 7.57 -49.04
C ASP A 18 -22.18 7.30 -48.54
N GLY A 19 -23.08 8.31 -48.55
CA GLY A 19 -24.41 8.17 -48.03
C GLY A 19 -24.51 8.07 -46.52
N ALA A 20 -23.42 8.41 -45.80
CA ALA A 20 -23.35 8.35 -44.36
C ALA A 20 -23.79 9.68 -43.66
N LEU A 21 -23.97 10.76 -44.43
CA LEU A 21 -24.46 12.00 -43.93
C LEU A 21 -25.99 12.01 -43.85
N GLY A 22 -26.56 12.11 -42.66
CA GLY A 22 -27.99 12.00 -42.45
C GLY A 22 -28.76 13.33 -42.36
N GLY A 23 -30.06 13.28 -42.53
CA GLY A 23 -31.02 14.29 -42.14
C GLY A 23 -30.88 15.68 -42.80
N ALA A 24 -31.12 16.71 -42.03
CA ALA A 24 -31.11 18.11 -42.48
C ALA A 24 -29.75 18.55 -43.05
N ARG A 25 -28.64 18.00 -42.52
CA ARG A 25 -27.30 18.39 -42.96
C ARG A 25 -27.00 17.91 -44.39
N ALA A 26 -27.48 16.73 -44.81
CA ALA A 26 -27.32 16.26 -46.16
C ALA A 26 -28.00 17.22 -47.18
N ALA A 27 -29.22 17.73 -46.87
CA ALA A 27 -29.88 18.71 -47.69
C ALA A 27 -29.16 20.05 -47.77
N GLU A 28 -28.54 20.50 -46.68
CA GLU A 28 -27.71 21.72 -46.67
C GLU A 28 -26.45 21.53 -47.55
N VAL A 29 -25.76 20.40 -47.46
CA VAL A 29 -24.60 20.06 -48.29
C VAL A 29 -25.03 19.96 -49.78
N GLU A 30 -26.17 19.40 -50.08
CA GLU A 30 -26.67 19.33 -51.43
C GLU A 30 -26.97 20.74 -52.04
N ALA A 31 -27.61 21.63 -51.25
CA ALA A 31 -27.81 23.01 -51.64
C ALA A 31 -26.50 23.77 -51.82
N TRP A 32 -25.51 23.53 -50.96
CA TRP A 32 -24.19 24.13 -51.08
C TRP A 32 -23.46 23.61 -52.35
N LEU A 33 -23.53 22.32 -52.69
CA LEU A 33 -22.93 21.76 -53.87
C LEU A 33 -23.53 22.34 -55.15
N ALA A 34 -24.81 22.69 -55.15
CA ALA A 34 -25.48 23.36 -56.33
C ALA A 34 -24.82 24.74 -56.61
N ALA A 35 -24.31 25.42 -55.61
CA ALA A 35 -23.60 26.69 -55.73
C ALA A 35 -22.07 26.53 -55.96
N ASN A 36 -21.52 25.32 -55.83
CA ASN A 36 -20.06 25.03 -55.88
C ASN A 36 -19.74 23.88 -56.87
N PRO A 37 -19.69 24.17 -58.16
CA PRO A 37 -19.57 23.13 -59.21
C PRO A 37 -18.30 22.28 -59.09
N GLU A 38 -17.17 22.87 -58.71
CA GLU A 38 -15.90 22.12 -58.52
C GLU A 38 -16.03 21.06 -57.40
N ALA A 39 -16.69 21.38 -56.31
CA ALA A 39 -16.93 20.45 -55.22
C ALA A 39 -17.94 19.36 -55.67
N ALA A 40 -18.97 19.74 -56.45
CA ALA A 40 -19.93 18.81 -57.00
C ALA A 40 -19.28 17.81 -57.92
N GLU A 41 -18.37 18.21 -58.80
CA GLU A 41 -17.58 17.32 -59.67
C GLU A 41 -16.75 16.31 -58.86
N ARG A 42 -16.10 16.74 -57.79
CA ARG A 42 -15.35 15.86 -56.90
C ARG A 42 -16.24 14.83 -56.27
N VAL A 43 -17.38 15.21 -55.69
CA VAL A 43 -18.36 14.31 -55.11
C VAL A 43 -18.90 13.31 -56.15
N GLN A 44 -19.19 13.77 -57.37
CA GLN A 44 -19.61 12.86 -58.45
C GLN A 44 -18.52 11.84 -58.83
N ALA A 45 -17.25 12.27 -58.86
CA ALA A 45 -16.13 11.38 -59.13
C ALA A 45 -16.01 10.30 -58.00
N TRP A 46 -16.13 10.67 -56.74
CA TRP A 46 -16.10 9.73 -55.62
C TRP A 46 -17.28 8.74 -55.67
N ARG A 47 -18.50 9.21 -55.96
CA ARG A 47 -19.65 8.35 -56.16
C ARG A 47 -19.49 7.39 -57.34
N ALA A 48 -18.87 7.84 -58.45
CA ALA A 48 -18.54 6.97 -59.57
C ALA A 48 -17.52 5.89 -59.19
N GLN A 49 -16.49 6.27 -58.43
CA GLN A 49 -15.49 5.34 -57.89
C GLN A 49 -16.13 4.32 -56.92
N ASN A 50 -16.99 4.74 -56.02
CA ASN A 50 -17.69 3.87 -55.09
C ASN A 50 -18.55 2.87 -55.84
N ARG A 51 -19.36 3.35 -56.84
CA ARG A 51 -20.16 2.42 -57.69
C ARG A 51 -19.28 1.42 -58.43
N GLY A 52 -18.10 1.82 -58.90
CA GLY A 52 -17.15 0.91 -59.54
C GLY A 52 -16.62 -0.16 -58.58
N LEU A 53 -16.29 0.25 -57.36
CA LEU A 53 -15.85 -0.69 -56.32
C LEU A 53 -16.96 -1.69 -55.94
N HIS A 54 -18.18 -1.17 -55.72
CA HIS A 54 -19.34 -2.05 -55.45
C HIS A 54 -19.61 -3.05 -56.58
N ALA A 55 -19.58 -2.59 -57.84
CA ALA A 55 -19.79 -3.50 -58.98
C ALA A 55 -18.72 -4.60 -59.06
N LEU A 56 -17.49 -4.33 -58.63
CA LEU A 56 -16.42 -5.32 -58.67
C LEU A 56 -16.43 -6.27 -57.48
N PHE A 57 -16.77 -5.77 -56.29
CA PHE A 57 -16.54 -6.53 -55.04
C PHE A 57 -17.80 -7.01 -54.34
N ASP A 58 -18.99 -6.40 -54.58
CA ASP A 58 -20.22 -6.89 -53.97
C ASP A 58 -20.52 -8.37 -54.26
N PRO A 59 -20.21 -8.90 -55.46
CA PRO A 59 -20.40 -10.33 -55.71
C PRO A 59 -19.64 -11.26 -54.77
N VAL A 60 -18.53 -10.78 -54.18
CA VAL A 60 -17.74 -11.53 -53.20
C VAL A 60 -18.53 -11.73 -51.89
N LEU A 61 -19.47 -10.84 -51.58
CA LEU A 61 -20.31 -10.93 -50.37
C LEU A 61 -21.28 -12.14 -50.46
N ASP A 62 -21.62 -12.57 -51.68
CA ASP A 62 -22.51 -13.71 -51.93
C ASP A 62 -21.76 -15.07 -51.88
N GLU A 63 -20.40 -15.03 -51.76
CA GLU A 63 -19.64 -16.25 -51.64
C GLU A 63 -19.95 -16.98 -50.34
N PRO A 64 -20.12 -18.30 -50.35
CA PRO A 64 -20.41 -19.07 -49.17
C PRO A 64 -19.24 -18.98 -48.17
N VAL A 65 -19.53 -18.65 -46.92
CA VAL A 65 -18.51 -18.62 -45.86
C VAL A 65 -17.83 -19.98 -45.73
N PRO A 66 -16.49 -20.06 -45.83
CA PRO A 66 -15.77 -21.32 -45.67
C PRO A 66 -16.18 -22.06 -44.40
N ALA A 67 -16.40 -23.37 -44.49
CA ALA A 67 -16.85 -24.18 -43.36
C ALA A 67 -15.92 -24.03 -42.12
N THR A 68 -14.63 -23.86 -42.35
CA THR A 68 -13.64 -23.65 -41.28
C THR A 68 -13.90 -22.39 -40.45
N LEU A 69 -14.40 -21.31 -41.06
CA LEU A 69 -14.77 -20.07 -40.38
C LEU A 69 -16.14 -20.20 -39.71
N ALA A 70 -17.08 -20.83 -40.37
CA ALA A 70 -18.41 -21.12 -39.81
C ALA A 70 -18.28 -22.00 -38.54
N ASP A 71 -17.43 -23.03 -38.58
CA ASP A 71 -17.14 -23.89 -37.43
C ASP A 71 -16.44 -23.14 -36.29
N ALA A 72 -15.56 -22.18 -36.60
CA ALA A 72 -14.91 -21.35 -35.58
C ALA A 72 -15.93 -20.47 -34.84
N LEU A 73 -16.92 -19.93 -35.55
CA LEU A 73 -18.01 -19.14 -34.96
C LEU A 73 -19.02 -20.03 -34.21
N ALA A 74 -19.23 -21.24 -34.67
CA ALA A 74 -20.13 -22.21 -34.04
C ALA A 74 -19.54 -22.87 -32.79
N ARG A 75 -18.22 -22.72 -32.55
CA ARG A 75 -17.56 -23.21 -31.32
C ARG A 75 -18.13 -22.48 -30.12
N ARG A 76 -19.12 -23.11 -29.48
CA ARG A 76 -19.61 -22.67 -28.18
C ARG A 76 -18.43 -22.67 -27.21
N PRO A 77 -18.30 -21.64 -26.32
CA PRO A 77 -17.27 -21.66 -25.30
C PRO A 77 -17.38 -23.01 -24.57
N ALA A 78 -16.27 -23.74 -24.53
CA ALA A 78 -16.20 -25.02 -23.86
C ALA A 78 -16.70 -24.80 -22.42
N ARG A 79 -17.84 -25.39 -22.08
CA ARG A 79 -18.31 -25.35 -20.68
C ARG A 79 -17.24 -26.05 -19.90
N LEU A 80 -16.61 -25.31 -19.00
CA LEU A 80 -15.65 -25.87 -18.03
C LEU A 80 -16.28 -27.13 -17.42
N PRO A 81 -15.62 -28.30 -17.55
CA PRO A 81 -16.15 -29.51 -16.96
C PRO A 81 -16.47 -29.27 -15.50
N ARG A 82 -17.60 -29.71 -15.02
CA ARG A 82 -18.08 -29.51 -13.65
C ARG A 82 -17.00 -29.82 -12.60
N ALA A 83 -16.12 -30.77 -12.89
CA ALA A 83 -14.98 -31.11 -12.06
C ALA A 83 -13.97 -29.97 -11.91
N VAL A 84 -13.68 -29.20 -12.99
CA VAL A 84 -12.78 -28.05 -12.95
C VAL A 84 -13.44 -26.90 -12.17
N ALA A 85 -14.73 -26.65 -12.39
CA ALA A 85 -15.46 -25.64 -11.61
C ALA A 85 -15.51 -26.00 -10.12
N ALA A 86 -15.70 -27.26 -9.79
CA ALA A 86 -15.65 -27.77 -8.41
C ALA A 86 -14.25 -27.61 -7.79
N ALA A 87 -13.19 -27.95 -8.54
CA ALA A 87 -11.81 -27.77 -8.07
C ALA A 87 -11.48 -26.29 -7.77
N VAL A 88 -11.85 -25.36 -8.66
CA VAL A 88 -11.67 -23.92 -8.44
C VAL A 88 -12.45 -23.44 -7.22
N ALA A 89 -13.69 -23.91 -7.04
CA ALA A 89 -14.49 -23.59 -5.86
C ALA A 89 -13.83 -24.11 -4.55
N TRP A 90 -13.28 -25.32 -4.56
CA TRP A 90 -12.56 -25.87 -3.42
C TRP A 90 -11.26 -25.11 -3.12
N PHE A 91 -10.50 -24.69 -4.14
CA PHE A 91 -9.33 -23.85 -3.94
C PHE A 91 -9.69 -22.47 -3.38
N ALA A 92 -10.79 -21.86 -3.83
CA ALA A 92 -11.26 -20.59 -3.29
C ALA A 92 -11.69 -20.72 -1.83
N VAL A 93 -12.46 -21.73 -1.50
CA VAL A 93 -12.90 -22.03 -0.12
C VAL A 93 -11.69 -22.35 0.77
N GLY A 94 -10.78 -23.21 0.31
CA GLY A 94 -9.55 -23.54 1.03
C GLY A 94 -8.65 -22.31 1.24
N GLY A 95 -8.55 -21.43 0.25
CA GLY A 95 -7.82 -20.16 0.34
C GLY A 95 -8.43 -19.20 1.38
N ILE A 96 -9.75 -19.06 1.40
CA ILE A 96 -10.46 -18.23 2.39
C ILE A 96 -10.29 -18.79 3.79
N ILE A 97 -10.49 -20.11 3.95
CA ILE A 97 -10.30 -20.79 5.23
C ILE A 97 -8.84 -20.67 5.68
N GLY A 98 -7.88 -20.93 4.79
CA GLY A 98 -6.45 -20.80 5.10
C GLY A 98 -6.06 -19.38 5.49
N TYR A 99 -6.59 -18.34 4.80
CA TYR A 99 -6.37 -16.95 5.17
C TYR A 99 -6.98 -16.60 6.53
N ALA A 100 -8.20 -17.05 6.81
CA ALA A 100 -8.84 -16.85 8.12
C ALA A 100 -8.09 -17.57 9.24
N LEU A 101 -7.70 -18.83 9.02
CA LEU A 101 -6.92 -19.62 9.98
C LEU A 101 -5.51 -19.06 10.18
N ASN A 102 -4.87 -18.50 9.15
CA ASN A 102 -3.56 -17.88 9.30
C ASN A 102 -3.57 -16.71 10.30
N GLY A 103 -4.66 -15.94 10.36
CA GLY A 103 -4.85 -14.90 11.37
C GLY A 103 -5.01 -15.47 12.81
N TRP A 104 -5.46 -16.70 12.93
CA TRP A 104 -5.64 -17.40 14.21
C TRP A 104 -4.42 -18.23 14.61
N LEU A 105 -3.69 -18.76 13.63
CA LEU A 105 -2.52 -19.64 13.84
C LEU A 105 -1.19 -18.89 13.85
N THR A 106 -1.15 -17.61 13.44
CA THR A 106 0.04 -16.79 13.64
C THR A 106 0.09 -16.40 15.11
N PRO A 107 0.96 -17.01 15.93
CA PRO A 107 1.08 -16.59 17.32
C PRO A 107 1.42 -15.10 17.33
N PRO A 108 0.91 -14.31 18.28
CA PRO A 108 1.48 -13.00 18.54
C PRO A 108 2.98 -13.20 18.69
N VAL A 109 3.77 -12.25 18.18
CA VAL A 109 5.24 -12.28 18.34
C VAL A 109 5.52 -12.69 19.78
N ALA A 110 6.23 -13.83 19.94
CA ALA A 110 6.50 -14.34 21.26
C ALA A 110 7.12 -13.20 22.08
N PRO A 111 6.59 -12.87 23.26
CA PRO A 111 7.12 -11.77 24.07
C PRO A 111 8.64 -11.88 24.29
N GLU A 112 9.14 -13.09 24.26
CA GLU A 112 10.55 -13.45 24.37
C GLU A 112 11.41 -12.88 23.22
N LEU A 113 10.93 -12.94 21.96
CA LEU A 113 11.62 -12.33 20.82
C LEU A 113 11.67 -10.79 20.92
N PHE A 114 10.71 -10.19 21.57
CA PHE A 114 10.72 -8.75 21.83
C PHE A 114 11.76 -8.38 22.89
N ALA A 115 11.85 -9.14 23.98
CA ALA A 115 12.85 -8.97 25.03
C ALA A 115 14.27 -9.16 24.50
N GLU A 116 14.50 -10.22 23.70
CA GLU A 116 15.77 -10.49 23.03
C GLU A 116 16.22 -9.32 22.14
N ARG A 117 15.33 -8.77 21.32
CA ARG A 117 15.67 -7.61 20.47
C ARG A 117 16.03 -6.36 21.27
N ALA A 118 15.29 -6.11 22.33
CA ALA A 118 15.59 -5.00 23.22
C ALA A 118 16.95 -5.19 23.92
N ALA A 119 17.28 -6.42 24.34
CA ALA A 119 18.57 -6.78 24.90
C ALA A 119 19.70 -6.59 23.87
N ILE A 120 19.55 -7.08 22.65
CA ILE A 120 20.53 -6.90 21.56
C ILE A 120 20.73 -5.39 21.29
N ALA A 121 19.65 -4.61 21.18
CA ALA A 121 19.74 -3.17 20.98
C ALA A 121 20.49 -2.49 22.13
N HIS A 122 20.25 -2.89 23.37
CA HIS A 122 20.99 -2.37 24.52
C HIS A 122 22.47 -2.72 24.44
N VAL A 123 22.82 -3.99 24.26
CA VAL A 123 24.21 -4.45 24.25
C VAL A 123 25.01 -3.74 23.16
N VAL A 124 24.45 -3.60 21.95
CA VAL A 124 25.12 -2.94 20.81
C VAL A 124 25.37 -1.46 21.11
N TYR A 125 24.37 -0.73 21.61
CA TYR A 125 24.45 0.73 21.71
C TYR A 125 24.82 1.24 23.09
N ALA A 126 24.66 0.44 24.14
CA ALA A 126 25.15 0.79 25.47
C ALA A 126 26.69 0.72 25.55
N ALA A 127 27.34 -0.04 24.69
CA ALA A 127 28.80 -0.09 24.57
C ALA A 127 29.37 1.05 23.71
N GLU A 128 28.55 1.70 22.87
CA GLU A 128 28.99 2.73 21.93
C GLU A 128 29.28 4.05 22.67
N VAL A 129 30.52 4.56 22.53
CA VAL A 129 30.96 5.78 23.25
C VAL A 129 30.74 7.05 22.40
N GLN A 130 31.03 7.00 21.11
CA GLN A 130 31.00 8.20 20.25
C GLN A 130 29.62 8.58 19.79
N HIS A 131 28.79 7.58 19.39
CA HIS A 131 27.47 7.78 18.83
C HIS A 131 26.41 6.90 19.50
N PRO A 132 26.22 7.01 20.82
CA PRO A 132 25.28 6.18 21.54
C PRO A 132 23.82 6.43 21.14
N VAL A 133 23.53 7.61 20.60
CA VAL A 133 22.20 8.06 20.16
C VAL A 133 22.29 8.78 18.83
N GLU A 134 21.19 8.89 18.10
CA GLU A 134 21.09 9.68 16.86
C GLU A 134 20.71 11.14 17.14
N VAL A 135 19.83 11.33 18.12
CA VAL A 135 19.39 12.65 18.57
C VAL A 135 19.64 12.73 20.07
N THR A 136 20.39 13.75 20.49
CA THR A 136 20.75 13.98 21.91
C THR A 136 19.59 14.54 22.70
N ALA A 137 19.67 14.45 24.04
CA ALA A 137 18.68 15.00 24.96
C ALA A 137 18.52 16.51 24.83
N GLU A 138 19.53 17.25 24.36
CA GLU A 138 19.44 18.69 24.08
C GLU A 138 18.30 19.02 23.05
N HIS A 139 17.96 18.06 22.22
CA HIS A 139 16.92 18.19 21.22
C HIS A 139 15.72 17.25 21.50
N GLU A 140 15.39 17.03 22.76
CA GLU A 140 14.36 16.10 23.22
C GLU A 140 13.02 16.30 22.53
N GLN A 141 12.53 17.53 22.40
CA GLN A 141 11.26 17.80 21.71
C GLN A 141 11.27 17.34 20.25
N HIS A 142 12.40 17.54 19.57
CA HIS A 142 12.58 17.06 18.19
C HIS A 142 12.61 15.53 18.15
N LEU A 143 13.35 14.90 19.05
CA LEU A 143 13.47 13.45 19.20
C LEU A 143 12.09 12.80 19.37
N VAL A 144 11.31 13.26 20.34
CA VAL A 144 9.99 12.75 20.64
C VAL A 144 9.06 12.90 19.43
N LYS A 145 9.01 14.08 18.82
CA LYS A 145 8.17 14.35 17.65
C LYS A 145 8.55 13.47 16.45
N TRP A 146 9.85 13.32 16.21
CA TRP A 146 10.37 12.49 15.11
C TRP A 146 10.06 11.02 15.30
N LEU A 147 10.35 10.44 16.47
CA LEU A 147 10.10 9.04 16.79
C LEU A 147 8.59 8.74 16.81
N SER A 148 7.77 9.66 17.38
CA SER A 148 6.30 9.53 17.35
C SER A 148 5.76 9.45 15.92
N LYS A 149 6.27 10.30 15.03
CA LYS A 149 5.89 10.27 13.60
C LYS A 149 6.31 8.95 12.92
N ARG A 150 7.48 8.43 13.28
CA ARG A 150 8.01 7.17 12.70
C ARG A 150 7.25 5.94 13.17
N LEU A 151 6.88 5.89 14.45
CA LEU A 151 6.09 4.78 15.00
C LEU A 151 4.59 4.93 14.74
N GLY A 152 4.11 6.14 14.37
CA GLY A 152 2.69 6.41 14.22
C GLY A 152 1.93 6.39 15.55
N LYS A 153 2.62 6.59 16.67
CA LYS A 153 2.11 6.63 18.05
C LYS A 153 2.72 7.81 18.80
N GLU A 154 1.94 8.40 19.69
CA GLU A 154 2.44 9.45 20.56
C GLU A 154 3.42 8.87 21.58
N LEU A 155 4.67 9.28 21.50
CA LEU A 155 5.72 8.87 22.42
C LEU A 155 6.02 10.01 23.39
N ARG A 156 6.61 9.64 24.53
CA ARG A 156 7.10 10.55 25.56
C ARG A 156 8.42 10.02 26.10
N THR A 157 9.20 10.88 26.69
CA THR A 157 10.41 10.52 27.42
C THR A 157 10.09 10.52 28.91
N PRO A 158 9.94 9.36 29.56
CA PRO A 158 9.77 9.33 31.02
C PRO A 158 10.93 9.95 31.74
N ASP A 159 10.67 10.68 32.84
CA ASP A 159 11.69 11.20 33.70
C ASP A 159 12.13 10.14 34.74
N PHE A 160 13.39 9.75 34.66
CA PHE A 160 14.00 8.76 35.57
C PHE A 160 15.03 9.38 36.51
N THR A 161 15.04 10.71 36.70
CA THR A 161 15.97 11.40 37.56
C THR A 161 15.83 10.99 39.04
N ALA A 162 14.61 10.64 39.48
CA ALA A 162 14.37 10.11 40.82
C ALA A 162 15.09 8.78 41.08
N PHE A 163 15.42 8.03 39.99
CA PHE A 163 16.19 6.78 40.05
C PHE A 163 17.66 6.97 39.71
N GLY A 164 18.11 8.23 39.54
CA GLY A 164 19.47 8.59 39.22
C GLY A 164 19.85 8.51 37.74
N TYR A 165 18.88 8.32 36.85
CA TYR A 165 19.10 8.21 35.39
C TYR A 165 18.68 9.52 34.70
N GLN A 166 19.53 10.01 33.81
CA GLN A 166 19.28 11.17 32.95
C GLN A 166 19.18 10.72 31.48
N LEU A 167 18.30 11.33 30.70
CA LEU A 167 18.18 11.09 29.30
C LEU A 167 19.47 11.49 28.56
N VAL A 168 20.04 10.58 27.78
CA VAL A 168 21.15 10.84 26.86
C VAL A 168 20.62 11.23 25.48
N GLY A 169 19.53 10.62 25.05
CA GLY A 169 18.89 10.84 23.78
C GLY A 169 18.18 9.60 23.28
N GLY A 170 18.05 9.47 21.96
CA GLY A 170 17.39 8.31 21.38
C GLY A 170 17.73 8.09 19.92
N ARG A 171 17.22 7.00 19.38
CA ARG A 171 17.38 6.59 17.97
C ARG A 171 16.21 5.78 17.44
N LEU A 172 16.16 5.67 16.13
CA LEU A 172 15.25 4.80 15.42
C LEU A 172 15.94 3.47 15.11
N LEU A 173 15.27 2.36 15.39
CA LEU A 173 15.76 1.02 15.12
C LEU A 173 14.77 0.24 14.24
N PRO A 174 15.24 -0.79 13.52
CA PRO A 174 14.34 -1.76 12.92
C PRO A 174 13.69 -2.61 14.02
N GLY A 175 12.37 -2.62 14.06
CA GLY A 175 11.59 -3.53 14.90
C GLY A 175 11.09 -4.74 14.11
N ASP A 176 10.27 -5.59 14.73
CA ASP A 176 9.75 -6.81 14.09
C ASP A 176 8.70 -6.50 13.00
N LYS A 177 7.77 -5.63 13.29
CA LYS A 177 6.63 -5.29 12.42
C LYS A 177 6.67 -3.84 11.94
N GLY A 178 7.83 -3.21 11.99
CA GLY A 178 7.99 -1.81 11.64
C GLY A 178 9.12 -1.15 12.42
N PRO A 179 9.12 0.17 12.54
CA PRO A 179 10.14 0.89 13.29
C PRO A 179 10.00 0.64 14.81
N ALA A 180 11.14 0.72 15.50
CA ALA A 180 11.23 0.75 16.96
C ALA A 180 11.93 2.03 17.41
N ALA A 181 11.57 2.55 18.57
CA ALA A 181 12.25 3.66 19.20
C ALA A 181 13.09 3.17 20.37
N GLN A 182 14.26 3.75 20.52
CA GLN A 182 15.13 3.55 21.68
C GLN A 182 15.39 4.88 22.33
N PHE A 183 15.09 4.99 23.62
CA PHE A 183 15.58 6.07 24.48
C PHE A 183 16.69 5.51 25.38
N MET A 184 17.78 6.23 25.45
CA MET A 184 18.93 5.85 26.26
C MET A 184 19.07 6.82 27.43
N TYR A 185 19.22 6.26 28.62
CA TYR A 185 19.47 6.98 29.85
C TYR A 185 20.82 6.55 30.43
N GLN A 186 21.41 7.39 31.22
CA GLN A 186 22.70 7.10 31.89
C GLN A 186 22.68 7.67 33.32
N ASN A 187 23.24 6.92 34.24
CA ASN A 187 23.43 7.39 35.61
C ASN A 187 24.81 8.03 35.81
N ASN A 188 25.03 8.61 37.00
CA ASN A 188 26.28 9.29 37.33
C ASN A 188 27.53 8.36 37.40
N GLN A 189 27.31 7.05 37.41
CA GLN A 189 28.38 6.04 37.37
C GLN A 189 28.68 5.57 35.93
N GLY A 190 27.96 6.09 34.94
CA GLY A 190 28.11 5.70 33.55
C GLY A 190 27.30 4.48 33.16
N ALA A 191 26.55 3.87 34.07
CA ALA A 191 25.67 2.76 33.75
C ALA A 191 24.51 3.22 32.89
N ARG A 192 24.22 2.47 31.83
CA ARG A 192 23.20 2.80 30.83
C ARG A 192 21.93 2.00 31.05
N LEU A 193 20.82 2.64 30.80
CA LEU A 193 19.48 2.08 30.80
C LEU A 193 18.82 2.40 29.46
N THR A 194 18.23 1.40 28.83
CA THR A 194 17.52 1.54 27.55
C THR A 194 16.03 1.35 27.80
N LEU A 195 15.23 2.30 27.31
CA LEU A 195 13.79 2.12 27.12
C LEU A 195 13.55 1.89 25.62
N TYR A 196 13.18 0.66 25.27
CA TYR A 196 12.88 0.23 23.91
C TYR A 196 11.37 0.15 23.70
N LEU A 197 10.87 0.74 22.61
CA LEU A 197 9.45 0.75 22.24
C LEU A 197 9.28 0.27 20.82
N SER A 198 8.34 -0.63 20.61
CA SER A 198 7.94 -1.03 19.25
C SER A 198 6.47 -1.35 19.17
N LEU A 199 5.97 -1.52 17.93
CA LEU A 199 4.61 -1.96 17.71
C LEU A 199 4.53 -3.46 17.97
N PRO A 200 3.69 -3.92 18.89
CA PRO A 200 3.43 -5.34 19.08
C PRO A 200 2.74 -5.92 17.86
N GLY A 201 2.84 -7.22 17.64
CA GLY A 201 2.15 -7.91 16.55
C GLY A 201 0.63 -7.71 16.64
N LYS A 202 -0.07 -7.87 15.50
CA LYS A 202 -1.54 -7.84 15.48
C LYS A 202 -2.10 -8.86 16.46
N GLY A 203 -3.02 -8.41 17.31
CA GLY A 203 -3.65 -9.28 18.33
C GLY A 203 -2.84 -9.46 19.61
N ALA A 204 -1.74 -8.75 19.80
CA ALA A 204 -1.03 -8.72 21.07
C ALA A 204 -1.97 -8.19 22.16
N GLN A 205 -2.06 -8.93 23.27
CA GLN A 205 -2.86 -8.55 24.42
C GLN A 205 -1.97 -7.79 25.43
N PRO A 206 -2.53 -6.86 26.20
CA PRO A 206 -1.82 -6.26 27.30
C PRO A 206 -1.29 -7.33 28.25
N THR A 207 -0.05 -7.16 28.71
CA THR A 207 0.58 -8.11 29.62
C THR A 207 0.97 -7.42 30.93
N ALA A 208 1.04 -8.20 32.01
CA ALA A 208 1.75 -7.75 33.20
C ALA A 208 3.25 -7.59 32.88
N PHE A 209 3.97 -6.92 33.78
CA PHE A 209 5.43 -6.85 33.72
C PHE A 209 6.04 -8.25 33.75
N ARG A 210 6.91 -8.54 32.79
CA ARG A 210 7.68 -9.78 32.70
C ARG A 210 9.15 -9.44 32.83
N TYR A 211 9.88 -10.27 33.58
CA TYR A 211 11.30 -10.09 33.79
C TYR A 211 12.05 -11.31 33.28
N GLU A 212 13.11 -11.04 32.53
CA GLU A 212 14.03 -12.04 32.04
C GLU A 212 15.48 -11.58 32.27
N LYS A 213 16.39 -12.52 32.26
CA LYS A 213 17.83 -12.23 32.30
C LYS A 213 18.47 -12.90 31.10
N GLU A 214 18.95 -12.08 30.16
CA GLU A 214 19.53 -12.49 28.90
C GLU A 214 21.03 -12.15 28.91
N ASP A 215 21.91 -13.14 28.76
CA ASP A 215 23.38 -12.95 28.71
C ASP A 215 23.96 -11.98 29.75
N GLY A 216 23.43 -12.02 30.98
CA GLY A 216 23.84 -11.14 32.05
C GLY A 216 23.10 -9.80 32.12
N THR A 217 22.37 -9.43 31.09
CA THR A 217 21.58 -8.20 31.01
C THR A 217 20.17 -8.45 31.56
N HIS A 218 19.67 -7.50 32.32
CA HIS A 218 18.35 -7.58 32.91
C HIS A 218 17.33 -6.91 31.97
N VAL A 219 16.27 -7.61 31.62
CA VAL A 219 15.21 -7.15 30.73
C VAL A 219 13.88 -7.21 31.48
N LEU A 220 13.18 -6.11 31.53
CA LEU A 220 11.81 -6.04 32.05
C LEU A 220 10.91 -5.49 30.93
N TYR A 221 9.92 -6.27 30.52
CA TYR A 221 9.11 -5.90 29.36
C TYR A 221 7.60 -6.10 29.64
N TRP A 222 6.80 -5.33 28.91
CA TRP A 222 5.33 -5.44 28.94
C TRP A 222 4.74 -4.92 27.63
N VAL A 223 3.49 -5.27 27.40
CA VAL A 223 2.67 -4.73 26.30
C VAL A 223 1.51 -3.97 26.94
N ASP A 224 1.29 -2.75 26.50
CA ASP A 224 0.12 -1.95 26.86
C ASP A 224 -0.47 -1.31 25.62
N ARG A 225 -1.79 -1.51 25.43
CA ARG A 225 -2.52 -1.05 24.23
C ARG A 225 -1.81 -1.51 22.94
N ASP A 226 -1.29 -0.54 22.19
CA ASP A 226 -0.66 -0.74 20.87
C ASP A 226 0.87 -0.59 20.90
N LEU A 227 1.48 -0.59 22.07
CA LEU A 227 2.93 -0.48 22.27
C LEU A 227 3.48 -1.61 23.13
N GLY A 228 4.60 -2.14 22.70
CA GLY A 228 5.46 -2.99 23.50
C GLY A 228 6.58 -2.15 24.09
N PHE A 229 6.89 -2.36 25.34
CA PHE A 229 7.91 -1.67 26.11
C PHE A 229 8.91 -2.65 26.68
N ALA A 230 10.20 -2.33 26.61
CA ALA A 230 11.23 -3.06 27.35
C ALA A 230 12.20 -2.08 27.98
N LEU A 231 12.48 -2.32 29.25
CA LEU A 231 13.58 -1.68 30.00
C LEU A 231 14.73 -2.67 30.10
N VAL A 232 15.91 -2.24 29.67
CA VAL A 232 17.10 -3.07 29.62
C VAL A 232 18.28 -2.36 30.25
N GLY A 233 18.98 -3.01 31.13
CA GLY A 233 20.16 -2.45 31.81
C GLY A 233 20.71 -3.36 32.89
N ASP A 234 21.76 -2.90 33.57
CA ASP A 234 22.43 -3.62 34.66
C ASP A 234 21.72 -3.43 36.01
N ALA A 235 20.66 -2.63 36.08
CA ALA A 235 19.86 -2.46 37.27
C ALA A 235 19.22 -3.76 37.73
N ASP A 236 19.12 -3.99 39.01
CA ASP A 236 18.48 -5.18 39.56
C ASP A 236 16.96 -5.22 39.25
N ARG A 237 16.36 -6.36 39.49
CA ARG A 237 14.91 -6.58 39.19
C ARG A 237 14.04 -5.56 39.97
N ALA A 238 14.35 -5.25 41.23
CA ALA A 238 13.53 -4.36 42.02
C ALA A 238 13.56 -2.93 41.47
N GLN A 239 14.77 -2.45 41.17
CA GLN A 239 14.99 -1.12 40.58
C GLN A 239 14.33 -1.02 39.18
N LEU A 240 14.46 -2.05 38.33
CA LEU A 240 13.79 -2.07 37.03
C LEU A 240 12.28 -2.04 37.15
N MET A 241 11.71 -2.69 38.17
CA MET A 241 10.27 -2.71 38.41
C MET A 241 9.76 -1.31 38.79
N ASP A 242 10.51 -0.59 39.65
CA ASP A 242 10.16 0.78 40.05
C ASP A 242 10.25 1.75 38.85
N ILE A 243 11.30 1.63 38.04
CA ILE A 243 11.49 2.43 36.83
C ILE A 243 10.39 2.09 35.78
N ALA A 244 10.04 0.81 35.61
CA ALA A 244 8.96 0.41 34.71
C ALA A 244 7.61 0.97 35.14
N SER A 245 7.35 1.00 36.45
CA SER A 245 6.13 1.60 36.99
C SER A 245 6.07 3.10 36.70
N ALA A 246 7.17 3.82 36.82
CA ALA A 246 7.26 5.23 36.46
C ALA A 246 7.09 5.43 34.92
N ALA A 247 7.71 4.59 34.12
CA ALA A 247 7.51 4.59 32.65
C ALA A 247 6.05 4.36 32.29
N TYR A 248 5.43 3.34 32.87
CA TYR A 248 4.02 3.02 32.63
C TYR A 248 3.10 4.21 32.96
N GLN A 249 3.33 4.87 34.10
CA GLN A 249 2.58 6.06 34.46
C GLN A 249 2.76 7.21 33.47
N ALA A 250 3.98 7.46 32.98
CA ALA A 250 4.26 8.53 32.02
C ALA A 250 3.52 8.37 30.69
N PHE A 251 3.22 7.14 30.27
CA PHE A 251 2.50 6.85 29.04
C PHE A 251 0.97 6.74 29.22
N ASN A 252 0.46 6.66 30.44
CA ASN A 252 -0.96 6.46 30.74
C ASN A 252 -1.72 7.70 31.22
N PHE A 253 -1.10 8.90 31.10
CA PHE A 253 -1.76 10.16 31.39
C PHE A 253 -2.19 10.88 30.12
#